data_6967f84561c804bacace4fd975a3cbde
#
_entry.id   6967f84561c804bacace4fd975a3cbde
#
_cell.length_a   1.000
_cell.length_b   1.000
_cell.length_c   1.000
_cell.angle_alpha   90.00
_cell.angle_beta   90.00
_cell.angle_gamma   90.00
#
_symmetry.space_group_name_H-M   'P 1'
#
loop_
_entity.id
_entity.type
_entity.pdbx_description
1 polymer ?
#
loop_
_entity_poly.entity_id
_entity_poly.type
_entity_poly.pdbx_seq_one_letter_code
_entity_poly.pdbx_strand_id
1 'polypeptide(L)'
;SYVPWCSPEPRAVLLPDDLRVSRSLRKRLRDCGWHTTVDTAFEQVIAGCAAAREETWITGEMQAGYLALHREGGAHSLEVWDGDRLVGGLYGVLTGRVFSGESMFHAQTDASKAALVDLVDRMREGGVLLLDTQQETEHMTSLGQVLV
;
A
#
# COMPACT_ATOMS: atom_id res chain seq x y z
N SER A 1 -1.10 -12.61 -24.91
CA SER A 1 0.02 -12.40 -24.01
C SER A 1 -0.11 -13.23 -22.73
N TYR A 2 0.98 -13.77 -22.28
CA TYR A 2 1.03 -14.60 -21.09
C TYR A 2 1.21 -13.73 -19.84
N VAL A 3 0.28 -13.86 -18.90
CA VAL A 3 0.41 -13.20 -17.59
C VAL A 3 0.66 -14.28 -16.53
N PRO A 4 1.84 -14.36 -15.93
CA PRO A 4 2.10 -15.34 -14.89
C PRO A 4 1.37 -15.00 -13.60
N TRP A 5 0.64 -15.95 -13.08
CA TRP A 5 0.02 -15.85 -11.76
C TRP A 5 0.91 -16.59 -10.75
N CYS A 6 1.31 -15.87 -9.72
CA CYS A 6 2.18 -16.42 -8.70
C CYS A 6 1.54 -16.26 -7.32
N SER A 7 1.45 -17.35 -6.60
CA SER A 7 1.02 -17.35 -5.20
C SER A 7 2.17 -17.89 -4.36
N PRO A 8 2.95 -17.02 -3.74
CA PRO A 8 4.07 -17.49 -2.91
C PRO A 8 3.55 -18.24 -1.69
N GLU A 9 4.25 -19.29 -1.33
CA GLU A 9 4.01 -20.03 -0.11
C GLU A 9 5.34 -20.14 0.66
N PRO A 10 5.32 -19.74 1.94
CA PRO A 10 4.20 -19.18 2.70
C PRO A 10 3.86 -17.74 2.27
N ARG A 11 2.62 -17.34 2.45
CA ARG A 11 2.21 -15.94 2.22
C ARG A 11 2.54 -15.09 3.42
N ALA A 12 2.87 -13.84 3.15
CA ALA A 12 3.13 -12.85 4.18
C ALA A 12 1.88 -11.99 4.40
N VAL A 13 1.54 -11.78 5.65
CA VAL A 13 0.35 -11.02 6.05
C VAL A 13 0.67 -10.09 7.22
N LEU A 14 -0.10 -9.03 7.35
CA LEU A 14 -0.05 -8.12 8.50
C LEU A 14 -1.45 -7.99 9.09
N LEU A 15 -1.57 -8.33 10.37
CA LEU A 15 -2.79 -8.08 11.12
C LEU A 15 -2.74 -6.64 11.67
N PRO A 16 -3.85 -5.88 11.63
CA PRO A 16 -3.84 -4.49 12.08
C PRO A 16 -3.30 -4.30 13.50
N ASP A 17 -3.63 -5.20 14.43
CA ASP A 17 -3.18 -5.09 15.81
C ASP A 17 -1.70 -5.43 16.00
N ASP A 18 -1.06 -6.04 15.00
CA ASP A 18 0.35 -6.44 15.07
C ASP A 18 1.29 -5.41 14.47
N LEU A 19 0.78 -4.30 13.96
CA LEU A 19 1.63 -3.25 13.40
C LEU A 19 2.54 -2.65 14.48
N ARG A 20 3.84 -2.65 14.20
CA ARG A 20 4.87 -2.09 15.08
C ARG A 20 5.39 -0.79 14.51
N VAL A 21 5.22 0.28 15.26
CA VAL A 21 5.68 1.62 14.87
C VAL A 21 6.54 2.18 16.00
N SER A 22 7.80 2.48 15.68
CA SER A 22 8.71 3.05 16.68
C SER A 22 8.27 4.44 17.12
N ARG A 23 8.71 4.85 18.32
CA ARG A 23 8.41 6.20 18.83
C ARG A 23 8.98 7.29 17.91
N SER A 24 10.17 7.06 17.38
CA SER A 24 10.82 8.03 16.48
C SER A 24 10.06 8.16 15.16
N LEU A 25 9.57 7.06 14.60
CA LEU A 25 8.74 7.11 13.41
C LEU A 25 7.42 7.84 13.68
N ARG A 26 6.74 7.53 14.78
CA ARG A 26 5.50 8.22 15.14
C ARG A 26 5.71 9.74 15.29
N LYS A 27 6.83 10.12 15.89
CA LYS A 27 7.17 11.54 16.03
C LYS A 27 7.38 12.19 14.68
N ARG A 28 8.18 11.56 13.79
CA ARG A 28 8.42 12.10 12.46
C ARG A 28 7.12 12.24 11.66
N LEU A 29 6.23 11.25 11.73
CA LEU A 29 4.94 11.30 11.02
C LEU A 29 4.02 12.40 11.56
N ARG A 30 4.05 12.67 12.86
CA ARG A 30 3.28 13.78 13.42
C ARG A 30 3.84 15.14 13.01
N ASP A 31 5.17 15.26 12.95
CA ASP A 31 5.84 16.54 12.76
C ASP A 31 5.95 16.94 11.29
N CYS A 32 5.80 16.01 10.35
CA CYS A 32 6.00 16.29 8.91
C CYS A 32 4.86 17.10 8.28
N GLY A 33 3.68 17.14 8.91
CA GLY A 33 2.55 17.90 8.40
C GLY A 33 1.87 17.31 7.18
N TRP A 34 2.15 16.05 6.84
CA TRP A 34 1.50 15.39 5.72
C TRP A 34 0.05 15.03 6.04
N HIS A 35 -0.77 15.00 4.98
CA HIS A 35 -2.14 14.49 5.10
C HIS A 35 -2.36 13.33 4.15
N THR A 36 -3.37 12.52 4.44
CA THR A 36 -3.68 11.33 3.65
C THR A 36 -5.08 11.43 3.04
N THR A 37 -5.25 10.79 1.90
CA THR A 37 -6.55 10.64 1.24
C THR A 37 -6.70 9.20 0.75
N VAL A 38 -7.94 8.81 0.45
CA VAL A 38 -8.25 7.49 -0.11
C VAL A 38 -8.99 7.69 -1.43
N ASP A 39 -8.58 6.95 -2.45
CA ASP A 39 -9.24 6.92 -3.77
C ASP A 39 -9.33 8.28 -4.48
N THR A 40 -8.45 9.21 -4.13
CA THR A 40 -8.45 10.56 -4.70
C THR A 40 -7.56 10.66 -5.94
N ALA A 41 -6.48 9.87 -6.02
CA ALA A 41 -5.48 9.97 -7.07
C ALA A 41 -4.92 8.59 -7.47
N PHE A 42 -5.81 7.64 -7.73
CA PHE A 42 -5.44 6.26 -8.05
C PHE A 42 -4.43 6.17 -9.20
N GLU A 43 -4.68 6.90 -10.31
CA GLU A 43 -3.77 6.90 -11.45
C GLU A 43 -2.37 7.39 -11.10
N GLN A 44 -2.28 8.44 -10.28
CA GLN A 44 -0.99 8.98 -9.86
C GLN A 44 -0.24 8.00 -8.95
N VAL A 45 -0.95 7.30 -8.08
CA VAL A 45 -0.35 6.30 -7.19
C VAL A 45 0.21 5.13 -8.00
N ILE A 46 -0.58 4.54 -8.90
CA ILE A 46 -0.10 3.41 -9.69
C ILE A 46 1.06 3.80 -10.60
N ALA A 47 1.02 5.02 -11.17
CA ALA A 47 2.13 5.54 -11.96
C ALA A 47 3.39 5.74 -11.11
N GLY A 48 3.23 6.23 -9.87
CA GLY A 48 4.34 6.37 -8.93
C GLY A 48 4.96 5.04 -8.55
N CYS A 49 4.15 4.02 -8.33
CA CYS A 49 4.63 2.67 -8.04
C CYS A 49 5.39 2.07 -9.24
N ALA A 50 4.89 2.29 -10.46
CA ALA A 50 5.55 1.81 -11.67
C ALA A 50 6.90 2.51 -11.90
N ALA A 51 6.95 3.83 -11.70
CA ALA A 51 8.17 4.62 -11.89
C ALA A 51 9.24 4.35 -10.84
N ALA A 52 8.86 3.90 -9.65
CA ALA A 52 9.79 3.65 -8.55
C ALA A 52 10.64 2.39 -8.74
N ARG A 53 10.37 1.59 -9.76
CA ARG A 53 11.06 0.31 -10.01
C ARG A 53 11.76 0.35 -11.37
N GLU A 54 13.03 -0.10 -11.40
CA GLU A 54 13.79 -0.21 -12.65
C GLU A 54 13.19 -1.27 -13.57
N GLU A 55 12.82 -2.42 -12.99
CA GLU A 55 12.12 -3.47 -13.70
C GLU A 55 10.74 -3.59 -13.10
N THR A 56 9.75 -3.02 -13.75
CA THR A 56 8.39 -3.07 -13.25
C THR A 56 7.60 -4.17 -13.95
N TRP A 57 6.87 -4.96 -13.15
CA TRP A 57 5.83 -5.83 -13.64
C TRP A 57 4.51 -5.07 -13.86
N ILE A 58 4.47 -3.79 -13.42
CA ILE A 58 3.28 -2.95 -13.58
C ILE A 58 3.32 -2.31 -14.98
N THR A 59 2.94 -3.09 -15.98
CA THR A 59 2.88 -2.65 -17.37
C THR A 59 1.70 -1.70 -17.60
N GLY A 60 1.66 -1.04 -18.75
CA GLY A 60 0.52 -0.20 -19.12
C GLY A 60 -0.78 -0.99 -19.17
N GLU A 61 -0.74 -2.25 -19.61
CA GLU A 61 -1.89 -3.15 -19.62
C GLU A 61 -2.39 -3.46 -18.21
N MET A 62 -1.48 -3.72 -17.27
CA MET A 62 -1.82 -3.96 -15.88
C MET A 62 -2.36 -2.70 -15.21
N GLN A 63 -1.77 -1.54 -15.50
CA GLN A 63 -2.28 -0.27 -14.99
C GLN A 63 -3.72 -0.03 -15.44
N ALA A 64 -4.01 -0.28 -16.71
CA ALA A 64 -5.36 -0.15 -17.24
C ALA A 64 -6.34 -1.12 -16.56
N GLY A 65 -5.91 -2.34 -16.28
CA GLY A 65 -6.71 -3.35 -15.57
C GLY A 65 -7.05 -2.93 -14.15
N TYR A 66 -6.07 -2.44 -13.40
CA TYR A 66 -6.30 -1.95 -12.04
C TYR A 66 -7.16 -0.69 -12.02
N LEU A 67 -6.98 0.20 -12.99
CA LEU A 67 -7.83 1.39 -13.10
C LEU A 67 -9.29 1.03 -13.36
N ALA A 68 -9.53 0.05 -14.24
CA ALA A 68 -10.88 -0.46 -14.48
C ALA A 68 -11.47 -1.05 -13.20
N LEU A 69 -10.69 -1.85 -12.46
CA LEU A 69 -11.13 -2.44 -11.20
C LEU A 69 -11.41 -1.34 -10.15
N HIS A 70 -10.60 -0.30 -10.12
CA HIS A 70 -10.83 0.86 -9.24
C HIS A 70 -12.18 1.53 -9.54
N ARG A 71 -12.49 1.74 -10.80
CA ARG A 71 -13.76 2.33 -11.23
C ARG A 71 -14.96 1.48 -10.82
N GLU A 72 -14.77 0.18 -10.72
CA GLU A 72 -15.80 -0.76 -10.28
C GLU A 72 -15.87 -0.90 -8.74
N GLY A 73 -14.98 -0.24 -8.01
CA GLY A 73 -14.97 -0.26 -6.56
C GLY A 73 -14.17 -1.39 -5.92
N GLY A 74 -13.43 -2.17 -6.72
CA GLY A 74 -12.64 -3.31 -6.21
C GLY A 74 -11.20 -2.97 -5.85
N ALA A 75 -10.61 -1.98 -6.50
CA ALA A 75 -9.26 -1.52 -6.20
C ALA A 75 -9.29 -0.15 -5.55
N HIS A 76 -8.39 0.08 -4.61
CA HIS A 76 -8.33 1.30 -3.82
C HIS A 76 -6.91 1.81 -3.69
N SER A 77 -6.77 3.11 -3.57
CA SER A 77 -5.48 3.76 -3.32
C SER A 77 -5.52 4.56 -2.02
N LEU A 78 -4.35 4.72 -1.44
CA LEU A 78 -4.12 5.62 -0.33
C LEU A 78 -2.98 6.54 -0.72
N GLU A 79 -3.21 7.84 -0.59
CA GLU A 79 -2.25 8.87 -0.96
C GLU A 79 -1.71 9.59 0.26
N VAL A 80 -0.42 9.93 0.21
CA VAL A 80 0.23 10.78 1.22
C VAL A 80 0.66 12.06 0.51
N TRP A 81 0.23 13.19 1.04
CA TRP A 81 0.42 14.52 0.45
C TRP A 81 1.22 15.44 1.36
N ASP A 82 2.14 16.17 0.74
CA ASP A 82 2.76 17.34 1.35
C ASP A 82 2.21 18.56 0.60
N GLY A 83 1.19 19.20 1.19
CA GLY A 83 0.42 20.21 0.47
C GLY A 83 -0.25 19.60 -0.77
N ASP A 84 0.07 20.11 -1.94
CA ASP A 84 -0.46 19.62 -3.22
C ASP A 84 0.39 18.52 -3.84
N ARG A 85 1.49 18.18 -3.20
CA ARG A 85 2.48 17.26 -3.76
C ARG A 85 2.25 15.84 -3.23
N LEU A 86 2.12 14.89 -4.14
CA LEU A 86 2.03 13.47 -3.79
C LEU A 86 3.43 12.95 -3.46
N VAL A 87 3.65 12.61 -2.19
CA VAL A 87 4.97 12.17 -1.70
C VAL A 87 5.08 10.68 -1.45
N GLY A 88 3.96 9.97 -1.46
CA GLY A 88 3.94 8.53 -1.31
C GLY A 88 2.54 7.99 -1.46
N GLY A 89 2.43 6.68 -1.47
CA GLY A 89 1.13 6.03 -1.56
C GLY A 89 1.23 4.54 -1.76
N LEU A 90 0.08 3.91 -1.77
CA LEU A 90 -0.06 2.49 -2.04
C LEU A 90 -1.40 2.23 -2.72
N TYR A 91 -1.51 1.09 -3.37
CA TYR A 91 -2.78 0.62 -3.89
C TYR A 91 -2.91 -0.88 -3.70
N GLY A 92 -4.13 -1.35 -3.75
CA GLY A 92 -4.42 -2.76 -3.61
C GLY A 92 -5.87 -3.08 -3.92
N VAL A 93 -6.23 -4.33 -3.68
CA VAL A 93 -7.55 -4.87 -3.99
C VAL A 93 -8.21 -5.32 -2.69
N LEU A 94 -9.44 -4.85 -2.47
CA LEU A 94 -10.25 -5.26 -1.32
C LEU A 94 -11.20 -6.37 -1.74
N THR A 95 -11.09 -7.53 -1.09
CA THR A 95 -11.97 -8.67 -1.31
C THR A 95 -12.52 -9.10 0.04
N GLY A 96 -13.80 -8.80 0.30
CA GLY A 96 -14.39 -9.05 1.60
C GLY A 96 -13.68 -8.24 2.68
N ARG A 97 -13.07 -8.93 3.65
CA ARG A 97 -12.34 -8.29 4.76
C ARG A 97 -10.82 -8.42 4.64
N VAL A 98 -10.35 -8.72 3.44
CA VAL A 98 -8.92 -8.84 3.14
C VAL A 98 -8.53 -7.77 2.14
N PHE A 99 -7.52 -6.98 2.48
CA PHE A 99 -6.92 -6.03 1.56
C PHE A 99 -5.61 -6.60 1.05
N SER A 100 -5.52 -6.83 -0.26
CA SER A 100 -4.30 -7.32 -0.90
C SER A 100 -3.48 -6.14 -1.39
N GLY A 101 -2.37 -5.87 -0.70
CA GLY A 101 -1.45 -4.81 -1.10
C GLY A 101 -0.69 -5.19 -2.37
N GLU A 102 -0.81 -4.38 -3.40
CA GLU A 102 -0.16 -4.65 -4.68
C GLU A 102 1.20 -3.98 -4.80
N SER A 103 1.28 -2.71 -4.42
CA SER A 103 2.54 -1.98 -4.46
C SER A 103 2.45 -0.69 -3.64
N MET A 104 3.61 -0.14 -3.30
CA MET A 104 3.71 1.15 -2.63
C MET A 104 4.95 1.90 -3.15
N PHE A 105 4.96 3.21 -2.98
CA PHE A 105 6.10 4.04 -3.34
C PHE A 105 6.28 5.18 -2.35
N HIS A 106 7.49 5.74 -2.34
CA HIS A 106 7.80 6.97 -1.60
C HIS A 106 8.69 7.86 -2.47
N ALA A 107 8.33 9.13 -2.56
CA ALA A 107 9.18 10.16 -3.15
C ALA A 107 9.96 10.91 -2.06
N GLN A 108 9.49 10.81 -0.82
CA GLN A 108 10.19 11.33 0.36
C GLN A 108 10.32 10.24 1.40
N THR A 109 11.37 10.32 2.21
CA THR A 109 11.64 9.37 3.28
C THR A 109 10.42 9.23 4.20
N ASP A 110 10.11 8.00 4.59
CA ASP A 110 8.99 7.61 5.44
C ASP A 110 7.59 7.73 4.83
N ALA A 111 7.44 8.20 3.58
CA ALA A 111 6.12 8.39 3.00
C ALA A 111 5.36 7.07 2.78
N SER A 112 6.04 6.00 2.38
CA SER A 112 5.41 4.68 2.27
C SER A 112 5.03 4.13 3.64
N LYS A 113 5.82 4.40 4.67
CA LYS A 113 5.49 4.03 6.06
C LYS A 113 4.28 4.80 6.56
N ALA A 114 4.19 6.09 6.24
CA ALA A 114 3.03 6.91 6.56
C ALA A 114 1.75 6.32 5.91
N ALA A 115 1.85 5.91 4.65
CA ALA A 115 0.74 5.28 3.95
C ALA A 115 0.31 3.98 4.65
N LEU A 116 1.27 3.14 5.03
CA LEU A 116 0.97 1.87 5.69
C LEU A 116 0.31 2.06 7.06
N VAL A 117 0.82 2.98 7.87
CA VAL A 117 0.26 3.27 9.19
C VAL A 117 -1.19 3.77 9.06
N ASP A 118 -1.43 4.68 8.13
CA ASP A 118 -2.77 5.21 7.88
C ASP A 118 -3.72 4.13 7.35
N LEU A 119 -3.23 3.28 6.45
CA LEU A 119 -4.01 2.16 5.93
C LEU A 119 -4.48 1.24 7.07
N VAL A 120 -3.57 0.87 7.97
CA VAL A 120 -3.89 -0.02 9.08
C VAL A 120 -4.92 0.61 10.02
N ASP A 121 -4.82 1.91 10.29
CA ASP A 121 -5.80 2.61 11.11
C ASP A 121 -7.18 2.59 10.45
N ARG A 122 -7.24 2.84 9.13
CA ARG A 122 -8.50 2.77 8.37
C ARG A 122 -9.07 1.35 8.31
N MET A 123 -8.21 0.34 8.23
CA MET A 123 -8.61 -1.06 8.26
C MET A 123 -9.32 -1.41 9.58
N ARG A 124 -8.76 -0.95 10.70
CA ARG A 124 -9.39 -1.16 12.02
C ARG A 124 -10.77 -0.54 12.07
N GLU A 125 -10.90 0.70 11.61
CA GLU A 125 -12.17 1.43 11.60
C GLU A 125 -13.19 0.78 10.67
N GLY A 126 -12.75 0.27 9.53
CA GLY A 126 -13.61 -0.31 8.50
C GLY A 126 -13.89 -1.79 8.65
N GLY A 127 -13.32 -2.46 9.66
CA GLY A 127 -13.52 -3.88 9.87
C GLY A 127 -12.76 -4.79 8.90
N VAL A 128 -11.71 -4.30 8.26
CA VAL A 128 -10.81 -5.10 7.43
C VAL A 128 -9.88 -5.85 8.36
N LEU A 129 -9.83 -7.18 8.24
CA LEU A 129 -9.17 -8.05 9.20
C LEU A 129 -7.71 -8.33 8.90
N LEU A 130 -7.31 -8.23 7.64
CA LEU A 130 -6.03 -8.73 7.19
C LEU A 130 -5.50 -7.91 6.02
N LEU A 131 -4.23 -7.54 6.09
CA LEU A 131 -3.47 -7.01 4.97
C LEU A 131 -2.62 -8.16 4.41
N ASP A 132 -2.92 -8.58 3.18
CA ASP A 132 -2.11 -9.56 2.47
C ASP A 132 -0.96 -8.81 1.78
N THR A 133 0.24 -8.95 2.32
CA THR A 133 1.45 -8.32 1.78
C THR A 133 2.12 -9.18 0.73
N GLN A 134 1.64 -10.40 0.55
CA GLN A 134 2.03 -11.39 -0.46
C GLN A 134 3.42 -11.98 -0.23
N GLN A 135 4.43 -11.16 -0.07
CA GLN A 135 5.81 -11.62 0.09
C GLN A 135 6.46 -11.02 1.34
N GLU A 136 7.27 -11.83 2.00
CA GLU A 136 8.07 -11.34 3.13
C GLU A 136 9.19 -10.43 2.65
N THR A 137 9.35 -9.29 3.33
CA THR A 137 10.52 -8.42 3.22
C THR A 137 10.99 -8.07 4.63
N GLU A 138 12.28 -7.81 4.80
CA GLU A 138 12.82 -7.40 6.11
C GLU A 138 12.10 -6.17 6.65
N HIS A 139 11.83 -5.21 5.78
CA HIS A 139 11.13 -3.98 6.13
C HIS A 139 9.74 -4.28 6.70
N MET A 140 8.95 -5.10 6.02
CA MET A 140 7.60 -5.44 6.46
C MET A 140 7.62 -6.32 7.71
N THR A 141 8.61 -7.21 7.83
CA THR A 141 8.78 -8.04 9.04
C THR A 141 9.06 -7.17 10.25
N SER A 142 9.86 -6.11 10.11
CA SER A 142 10.13 -5.17 11.20
C SER A 142 8.88 -4.41 11.65
N LEU A 143 7.88 -4.29 10.78
CA LEU A 143 6.61 -3.63 11.06
C LEU A 143 5.53 -4.58 11.59
N GLY A 144 5.81 -5.88 11.70
CA GLY A 144 4.89 -6.84 12.29
C GLY A 144 4.33 -7.89 11.33
N GLN A 145 4.79 -7.91 10.08
CA GLN A 145 4.39 -8.94 9.12
C GLN A 145 4.78 -10.33 9.60
N VAL A 146 3.91 -11.31 9.38
CA VAL A 146 4.15 -12.71 9.70
C VAL A 146 3.85 -13.59 8.50
N LEU A 147 4.41 -14.80 8.51
CA LEU A 147 4.14 -15.81 7.48
C LEU A 147 3.01 -16.74 7.94
N VAL A 148 2.15 -17.08 7.02
CA VAL A 148 1.07 -18.04 7.25
C VAL A 148 1.04 -19.12 6.18
#